data_5f7db5b5531f526582f5b4ae248bec58
#
_entry.id   5f7db5b5531f526582f5b4ae248bec58
#
_cell.length_a   1.000
_cell.length_b   1.000
_cell.length_c   1.000
_cell.angle_alpha   90.00
_cell.angle_beta   90.00
_cell.angle_gamma   90.00
#
_symmetry.space_group_name_H-M   'P 1'
#
loop_
_entity.id
_entity.type
_entity.pdbx_description
1 polymer ?
#
loop_
_entity_poly.entity_id
_entity_poly.type
_entity_poly.pdbx_seq_one_letter_code
_entity_poly.pdbx_strand_id
1 'polypeptide(L)'
;MQTDRALAAAPEEAEGQPFWKLFADRRLIYIFILGFASGFPWAVIGNAFSVWLSDAGLTRTSIGVLGSVTMIFALNFLWAPLLDRVKLPWLCRRFGQRRGWILLAQAGVFIGTLAMAATDPTVGVTAVALVAAFIVFGAATQDVGIDAYRIETIPASEPRGMAAAAAVTAAGWWSGAGLPGAGAFWIAGTAPGGWSTAFHFLALVMALIVIVTLLFLPEPESDREAHQAEDEARVREALSKRRTPGRLSTVVAWFTVTAIAPFAEFVRRNGLKLTVSILGFIVLFKIGEAFMGRMAAVFYRELGFTHQEIALVSGLMGWFTMTLFMLLAGIINVRMGIFRGLLISGVAMALANLVYSVMALVGPNMALFAFAVVADNFTTAFSTVAFVAFISFLTSQVYTASQYAVMASMGNLSRTSLAAGSGWMVDMLAGSWAMFFFITTIMVTPSLVLLWWIRKQLYEQLGEVFYKRKAT
;
A
#
# COMPACT_ATOMS: atom_id res chain seq x y z
N MET A 1 22.27 -26.40 2.04
CA MET A 1 23.64 -26.27 1.53
C MET A 1 23.80 -25.46 0.23
N GLN A 2 22.74 -25.24 -0.58
CA GLN A 2 22.79 -24.31 -1.74
C GLN A 2 22.37 -22.88 -1.40
N THR A 3 21.65 -22.65 -0.32
CA THR A 3 21.25 -21.32 0.20
C THR A 3 22.43 -20.51 0.76
N ASP A 4 23.49 -21.17 1.26
CA ASP A 4 24.64 -20.48 1.82
C ASP A 4 25.57 -19.87 0.74
N ARG A 5 25.53 -20.38 -0.50
CA ARG A 5 26.35 -19.82 -1.58
C ARG A 5 25.76 -18.57 -2.24
N ALA A 6 24.44 -18.39 -2.21
CA ALA A 6 23.80 -17.18 -2.74
C ALA A 6 23.96 -15.96 -1.80
N LEU A 7 24.10 -16.21 -0.49
CA LEU A 7 24.36 -15.16 0.50
C LEU A 7 25.84 -14.72 0.56
N ALA A 8 26.76 -15.56 0.07
CA ALA A 8 28.21 -15.30 0.09
C ALA A 8 28.74 -14.49 -1.11
N ALA A 9 27.89 -14.17 -2.09
CA ALA A 9 28.26 -13.43 -3.30
C ALA A 9 27.49 -12.10 -3.45
N ALA A 10 26.95 -11.53 -2.35
CA ALA A 10 26.47 -10.14 -2.41
C ALA A 10 27.72 -9.26 -2.68
N PRO A 11 27.74 -8.43 -3.75
CA PRO A 11 28.79 -7.45 -3.91
C PRO A 11 28.78 -6.61 -2.63
N GLU A 12 29.93 -6.40 -2.01
CA GLU A 12 30.11 -5.41 -0.96
C GLU A 12 29.49 -4.10 -1.48
N GLU A 13 28.26 -3.79 -1.04
CA GLU A 13 27.70 -2.47 -1.26
C GLU A 13 28.71 -1.53 -0.66
N ALA A 14 29.39 -0.76 -1.52
CA ALA A 14 30.46 0.12 -1.14
C ALA A 14 30.00 1.01 0.03
N GLU A 15 30.45 0.70 1.24
CA GLU A 15 30.07 1.37 2.50
C GLU A 15 30.36 2.88 2.51
N GLY A 16 30.85 3.42 1.41
CA GLY A 16 31.24 4.82 1.23
C GLY A 16 30.43 5.60 0.20
N GLN A 17 29.44 5.02 -0.51
CA GLN A 17 28.69 5.83 -1.48
C GLN A 17 27.71 6.78 -0.78
N PRO A 18 27.71 8.08 -1.14
CA PRO A 18 26.77 9.03 -0.59
C PRO A 18 25.34 8.64 -1.00
N PHE A 19 24.41 8.63 -0.04
CA PHE A 19 23.07 8.08 -0.19
C PHE A 19 22.22 8.72 -1.31
N TRP A 20 22.49 10.00 -1.71
CA TRP A 20 21.80 10.63 -2.83
C TRP A 20 22.08 9.94 -4.18
N LYS A 21 23.20 9.21 -4.31
CA LYS A 21 23.45 8.38 -5.49
C LYS A 21 22.46 7.24 -5.63
N LEU A 22 21.89 6.76 -4.50
CA LEU A 22 20.80 5.77 -4.54
C LEU A 22 19.57 6.33 -5.23
N PHE A 23 19.23 7.60 -4.97
CA PHE A 23 18.07 8.24 -5.61
C PHE A 23 18.31 8.66 -7.06
N ALA A 24 19.55 8.59 -7.54
CA ALA A 24 19.89 8.76 -8.95
C ALA A 24 19.73 7.47 -9.79
N ASP A 25 19.39 6.34 -9.15
CA ASP A 25 19.13 5.08 -9.83
C ASP A 25 17.88 5.20 -10.71
N ARG A 26 18.01 4.93 -12.01
CA ARG A 26 16.88 4.96 -12.97
C ARG A 26 15.75 4.04 -12.59
N ARG A 27 16.04 2.93 -11.89
CA ARG A 27 15.00 2.01 -11.39
C ARG A 27 14.02 2.73 -10.47
N LEU A 28 14.49 3.67 -9.65
CA LEU A 28 13.63 4.44 -8.75
C LEU A 28 12.70 5.41 -9.49
N ILE A 29 13.11 5.91 -10.67
CA ILE A 29 12.22 6.73 -11.51
C ILE A 29 11.04 5.89 -12.00
N TYR A 30 11.29 4.66 -12.48
CA TYR A 30 10.23 3.74 -12.89
C TYR A 30 9.29 3.40 -11.72
N ILE A 31 9.86 3.15 -10.55
CA ILE A 31 9.12 2.87 -9.32
C ILE A 31 8.27 4.09 -8.90
N PHE A 32 8.78 5.32 -9.04
CA PHE A 32 8.00 6.54 -8.78
C PHE A 32 6.81 6.67 -9.73
N ILE A 33 7.02 6.45 -11.03
CA ILE A 33 5.96 6.49 -12.05
C ILE A 33 4.88 5.46 -11.73
N LEU A 34 5.28 4.24 -11.36
CA LEU A 34 4.34 3.20 -10.96
C LEU A 34 3.66 3.51 -9.62
N GLY A 35 4.37 4.10 -8.67
CA GLY A 35 3.78 4.63 -7.44
C GLY A 35 2.69 5.68 -7.74
N PHE A 36 2.98 6.62 -8.65
CA PHE A 36 1.99 7.60 -9.11
C PHE A 36 0.77 6.92 -9.75
N ALA A 37 1.00 5.92 -10.60
CA ALA A 37 -0.07 5.12 -11.20
C ALA A 37 -0.93 4.41 -10.15
N SER A 38 -0.31 3.85 -9.09
CA SER A 38 -0.99 3.17 -7.98
C SER A 38 -1.85 4.14 -7.14
N GLY A 39 -1.38 5.37 -6.93
CA GLY A 39 -2.13 6.40 -6.21
C GLY A 39 -3.29 7.00 -7.01
N PHE A 40 -3.17 7.06 -8.34
CA PHE A 40 -4.12 7.72 -9.22
C PHE A 40 -5.60 7.27 -9.04
N PRO A 41 -5.95 5.99 -8.87
CA PRO A 41 -7.34 5.58 -8.68
C PRO A 41 -8.02 6.24 -7.46
N TRP A 42 -7.26 6.63 -6.44
CA TRP A 42 -7.78 7.37 -5.30
C TRP A 42 -8.19 8.81 -5.64
N ALA A 43 -7.60 9.40 -6.69
CA ALA A 43 -8.11 10.65 -7.24
C ALA A 43 -9.50 10.49 -7.86
N VAL A 44 -9.82 9.30 -8.40
CA VAL A 44 -11.12 8.99 -9.02
C VAL A 44 -12.15 8.55 -7.98
N ILE A 45 -11.83 7.51 -7.18
CA ILE A 45 -12.77 6.79 -6.28
C ILE A 45 -12.71 7.29 -4.83
N GLY A 46 -11.73 8.11 -4.48
CA GLY A 46 -11.60 8.67 -3.14
C GLY A 46 -12.50 9.87 -2.89
N ASN A 47 -11.92 10.99 -2.54
CA ASN A 47 -12.67 12.20 -2.17
C ASN A 47 -13.52 12.76 -3.32
N ALA A 48 -13.00 12.75 -4.56
CA ALA A 48 -13.74 13.26 -5.72
C ALA A 48 -15.05 12.51 -5.92
N PHE A 49 -15.04 11.18 -5.84
CA PHE A 49 -16.24 10.34 -5.95
C PHE A 49 -17.30 10.68 -4.90
N SER A 50 -16.88 10.81 -3.63
CA SER A 50 -17.80 11.11 -2.53
C SER A 50 -18.43 12.50 -2.66
N VAL A 51 -17.66 13.50 -3.10
CA VAL A 51 -18.15 14.86 -3.28
C VAL A 51 -19.07 14.93 -4.51
N TRP A 52 -18.71 14.28 -5.61
CA TRP A 52 -19.58 14.18 -6.79
C TRP A 52 -20.96 13.60 -6.47
N LEU A 53 -21.00 12.50 -5.69
CA LEU A 53 -22.26 11.91 -5.24
C LEU A 53 -23.06 12.84 -4.32
N SER A 54 -22.37 13.59 -3.46
CA SER A 54 -22.99 14.60 -2.60
C SER A 54 -23.58 15.77 -3.39
N ASP A 55 -22.83 16.27 -4.38
CA ASP A 55 -23.29 17.35 -5.27
C ASP A 55 -24.49 16.93 -6.12
N ALA A 56 -24.58 15.63 -6.46
CA ALA A 56 -25.73 15.03 -7.12
C ALA A 56 -26.95 14.81 -6.18
N GLY A 57 -26.84 15.16 -4.90
CA GLY A 57 -27.93 15.07 -3.93
C GLY A 57 -28.15 13.68 -3.32
N LEU A 58 -27.22 12.75 -3.43
CA LEU A 58 -27.34 11.44 -2.80
C LEU A 58 -27.23 11.54 -1.28
N THR A 59 -27.95 10.65 -0.59
CA THR A 59 -27.90 10.58 0.87
C THR A 59 -26.53 10.11 1.37
N ARG A 60 -26.14 10.53 2.59
CA ARG A 60 -24.90 10.09 3.23
C ARG A 60 -24.78 8.56 3.31
N THR A 61 -25.89 7.88 3.54
CA THR A 61 -25.96 6.41 3.55
C THR A 61 -25.61 5.82 2.20
N SER A 62 -26.19 6.35 1.11
CA SER A 62 -25.89 5.90 -0.26
C SER A 62 -24.44 6.14 -0.63
N ILE A 63 -23.88 7.30 -0.26
CA ILE A 63 -22.46 7.61 -0.47
C ILE A 63 -21.57 6.64 0.29
N GLY A 64 -21.89 6.31 1.52
CA GLY A 64 -21.16 5.33 2.33
C GLY A 64 -21.20 3.93 1.73
N VAL A 65 -22.35 3.48 1.27
CA VAL A 65 -22.52 2.18 0.60
C VAL A 65 -21.73 2.14 -0.71
N LEU A 66 -21.82 3.18 -1.54
CA LEU A 66 -21.04 3.26 -2.78
C LEU A 66 -19.53 3.33 -2.50
N GLY A 67 -19.11 4.04 -1.45
CA GLY A 67 -17.71 4.08 -1.02
C GLY A 67 -17.17 2.73 -0.53
N SER A 68 -18.04 1.81 -0.10
CA SER A 68 -17.63 0.48 0.36
C SER A 68 -17.01 -0.41 -0.75
N VAL A 69 -17.17 -0.04 -2.04
CA VAL A 69 -16.49 -0.73 -3.15
C VAL A 69 -14.96 -0.76 -2.97
N THR A 70 -14.40 0.19 -2.23
CA THR A 70 -12.96 0.20 -1.87
C THR A 70 -12.51 -1.02 -1.04
N MET A 71 -13.45 -1.78 -0.43
CA MET A 71 -13.13 -3.05 0.24
C MET A 71 -12.51 -4.09 -0.71
N ILE A 72 -12.72 -3.95 -2.03
CA ILE A 72 -12.09 -4.80 -3.06
C ILE A 72 -10.55 -4.77 -2.92
N PHE A 73 -9.94 -3.65 -2.52
CA PHE A 73 -8.50 -3.58 -2.25
C PHE A 73 -8.04 -4.55 -1.15
N ALA A 74 -8.87 -4.79 -0.14
CA ALA A 74 -8.54 -5.75 0.92
C ALA A 74 -8.69 -7.21 0.47
N LEU A 75 -9.35 -7.46 -0.65
CA LEU A 75 -9.57 -8.79 -1.21
C LEU A 75 -8.61 -9.14 -2.34
N ASN A 76 -7.71 -8.26 -2.75
CA ASN A 76 -6.84 -8.45 -3.90
C ASN A 76 -5.92 -9.68 -3.79
N PHE A 77 -5.63 -10.14 -2.58
CA PHE A 77 -4.88 -11.37 -2.34
C PHE A 77 -5.55 -12.63 -2.92
N LEU A 78 -6.88 -12.59 -3.15
CA LEU A 78 -7.60 -13.74 -3.71
C LEU A 78 -7.21 -14.04 -5.15
N TRP A 79 -6.87 -13.00 -5.93
CA TRP A 79 -6.48 -13.18 -7.33
C TRP A 79 -5.00 -12.82 -7.60
N ALA A 80 -4.26 -12.34 -6.60
CA ALA A 80 -2.83 -12.08 -6.73
C ALA A 80 -2.02 -13.29 -7.26
N PRO A 81 -2.33 -14.56 -6.88
CA PRO A 81 -1.66 -15.72 -7.44
C PRO A 81 -1.81 -15.86 -8.96
N LEU A 82 -2.88 -15.30 -9.55
CA LEU A 82 -3.04 -15.32 -11.01
C LEU A 82 -2.00 -14.42 -11.68
N LEU A 83 -1.64 -13.29 -11.08
CA LEU A 83 -0.62 -12.39 -11.60
C LEU A 83 0.78 -13.02 -11.57
N ASP A 84 1.02 -13.95 -10.65
CA ASP A 84 2.28 -14.70 -10.59
C ASP A 84 2.39 -15.78 -11.66
N ARG A 85 1.26 -16.37 -12.09
CA ARG A 85 1.28 -17.58 -12.93
C ARG A 85 0.63 -17.46 -14.29
N VAL A 86 -0.44 -16.65 -14.42
CA VAL A 86 -1.19 -16.58 -15.66
C VAL A 86 -0.51 -15.63 -16.63
N LYS A 87 -0.10 -16.16 -17.77
CA LYS A 87 0.42 -15.36 -18.89
C LYS A 87 -0.72 -14.93 -19.77
N LEU A 88 -1.02 -13.63 -19.77
CA LEU A 88 -2.04 -13.05 -20.65
C LEU A 88 -1.62 -13.25 -22.12
N PRO A 89 -2.50 -13.83 -22.96
CA PRO A 89 -2.22 -13.97 -24.38
C PRO A 89 -1.86 -12.62 -25.00
N TRP A 90 -0.86 -12.58 -25.87
CA TRP A 90 -0.36 -11.40 -26.57
C TRP A 90 0.30 -10.35 -25.65
N LEU A 91 -0.37 -9.85 -24.58
CA LEU A 91 0.18 -8.83 -23.68
C LEU A 91 1.47 -9.27 -23.00
N CYS A 92 1.46 -10.44 -22.35
CA CYS A 92 2.68 -10.95 -21.69
C CYS A 92 3.77 -11.34 -22.68
N ARG A 93 3.41 -11.79 -23.90
CA ARG A 93 4.40 -12.09 -24.94
C ARG A 93 5.09 -10.84 -25.47
N ARG A 94 4.37 -9.71 -25.54
CA ARG A 94 4.88 -8.46 -26.12
C ARG A 94 5.58 -7.55 -25.10
N PHE A 95 5.11 -7.54 -23.86
CA PHE A 95 5.52 -6.56 -22.85
C PHE A 95 6.12 -7.18 -21.59
N GLY A 96 6.14 -8.51 -21.47
CA GLY A 96 6.50 -9.19 -20.24
C GLY A 96 5.30 -9.42 -19.32
N GLN A 97 5.50 -10.24 -18.27
CA GLN A 97 4.38 -10.65 -17.41
C GLN A 97 3.91 -9.54 -16.49
N ARG A 98 4.82 -8.83 -15.82
CA ARG A 98 4.44 -7.75 -14.90
C ARG A 98 3.82 -6.58 -15.64
N ARG A 99 4.51 -6.11 -16.68
CA ARG A 99 4.00 -5.01 -17.50
C ARG A 99 2.68 -5.38 -18.18
N GLY A 100 2.52 -6.60 -18.68
CA GLY A 100 1.28 -7.07 -19.31
C GLY A 100 0.09 -6.98 -18.38
N TRP A 101 0.22 -7.42 -17.13
CA TRP A 101 -0.83 -7.31 -16.12
C TRP A 101 -1.10 -5.86 -15.69
N ILE A 102 -0.04 -5.06 -15.48
CA ILE A 102 -0.16 -3.64 -15.15
C ILE A 102 -0.90 -2.89 -16.25
N LEU A 103 -0.52 -3.09 -17.52
CA LEU A 103 -1.17 -2.44 -18.67
C LEU A 103 -2.65 -2.84 -18.83
N LEU A 104 -2.99 -4.12 -18.60
CA LEU A 104 -4.38 -4.57 -18.61
C LEU A 104 -5.20 -3.88 -17.51
N ALA A 105 -4.67 -3.83 -16.31
CA ALA A 105 -5.32 -3.19 -15.17
C ALA A 105 -5.47 -1.67 -15.38
N GLN A 106 -4.43 -1.01 -15.89
CA GLN A 106 -4.43 0.41 -16.25
C GLN A 106 -5.47 0.73 -17.34
N ALA A 107 -5.57 -0.13 -18.36
CA ALA A 107 -6.61 0.00 -19.40
C ALA A 107 -8.00 -0.12 -18.78
N GLY A 108 -8.20 -1.04 -17.83
CA GLY A 108 -9.45 -1.17 -17.08
C GLY A 108 -9.80 0.09 -16.28
N VAL A 109 -8.84 0.67 -15.55
CA VAL A 109 -9.04 1.93 -14.83
C VAL A 109 -9.35 3.08 -15.79
N PHE A 110 -8.65 3.18 -16.92
CA PHE A 110 -8.91 4.18 -17.95
C PHE A 110 -10.33 4.09 -18.50
N ILE A 111 -10.73 2.90 -18.97
CA ILE A 111 -12.08 2.65 -19.53
C ILE A 111 -13.15 2.93 -18.45
N GLY A 112 -12.93 2.46 -17.23
CA GLY A 112 -13.84 2.72 -16.11
C GLY A 112 -13.97 4.20 -15.79
N THR A 113 -12.86 4.97 -15.83
CA THR A 113 -12.90 6.42 -15.59
C THR A 113 -13.65 7.16 -16.71
N LEU A 114 -13.49 6.75 -17.97
CA LEU A 114 -14.30 7.26 -19.08
C LEU A 114 -15.79 6.91 -18.94
N ALA A 115 -16.09 5.68 -18.54
CA ALA A 115 -17.46 5.26 -18.27
C ALA A 115 -18.07 6.08 -17.12
N MET A 116 -17.28 6.40 -16.06
CA MET A 116 -17.73 7.25 -14.96
C MET A 116 -18.10 8.66 -15.44
N ALA A 117 -17.35 9.23 -16.39
CA ALA A 117 -17.66 10.53 -16.99
C ALA A 117 -19.02 10.57 -17.73
N ALA A 118 -19.48 9.40 -18.19
CA ALA A 118 -20.75 9.23 -18.91
C ALA A 118 -21.92 8.79 -18.01
N THR A 119 -21.68 8.55 -16.71
CA THR A 119 -22.73 8.15 -15.76
C THR A 119 -23.36 9.36 -15.08
N ASP A 120 -24.64 9.24 -14.74
CA ASP A 120 -25.37 10.20 -13.92
C ASP A 120 -25.90 9.48 -12.66
N PRO A 121 -25.41 9.86 -11.46
CA PRO A 121 -25.80 9.23 -10.20
C PRO A 121 -27.27 9.50 -9.84
N THR A 122 -27.90 10.53 -10.40
CA THR A 122 -29.31 10.85 -10.14
C THR A 122 -30.25 9.89 -10.87
N VAL A 123 -29.80 9.31 -11.99
CA VAL A 123 -30.61 8.43 -12.85
C VAL A 123 -30.27 6.96 -12.62
N GLY A 124 -28.99 6.63 -12.33
CA GLY A 124 -28.53 5.26 -12.33
C GLY A 124 -27.49 4.92 -11.25
N VAL A 125 -27.86 4.95 -9.96
CA VAL A 125 -26.96 4.61 -8.84
C VAL A 125 -26.28 3.23 -9.02
N THR A 126 -27.01 2.24 -9.55
CA THR A 126 -26.46 0.89 -9.82
C THR A 126 -25.37 0.93 -10.90
N ALA A 127 -25.53 1.72 -11.95
CA ALA A 127 -24.51 1.86 -12.99
C ALA A 127 -23.25 2.50 -12.42
N VAL A 128 -23.39 3.54 -11.59
CA VAL A 128 -22.26 4.18 -10.88
C VAL A 128 -21.55 3.18 -9.98
N ALA A 129 -22.30 2.35 -9.22
CA ALA A 129 -21.72 1.31 -8.35
C ALA A 129 -20.92 0.27 -9.15
N LEU A 130 -21.44 -0.20 -10.27
CA LEU A 130 -20.76 -1.18 -11.12
C LEU A 130 -19.50 -0.61 -11.77
N VAL A 131 -19.57 0.63 -12.28
CA VAL A 131 -18.39 1.32 -12.85
C VAL A 131 -17.34 1.56 -11.75
N ALA A 132 -17.75 2.01 -10.57
CA ALA A 132 -16.84 2.20 -9.44
C ALA A 132 -16.17 0.88 -9.03
N ALA A 133 -16.93 -0.21 -8.92
CA ALA A 133 -16.40 -1.55 -8.62
C ALA A 133 -15.42 -2.02 -9.69
N PHE A 134 -15.70 -1.77 -10.97
CA PHE A 134 -14.81 -2.09 -12.09
C PHE A 134 -13.50 -1.31 -12.01
N ILE A 135 -13.54 0.00 -11.72
CA ILE A 135 -12.35 0.83 -11.53
C ILE A 135 -11.53 0.31 -10.35
N VAL A 136 -12.17 0.03 -9.21
CA VAL A 136 -11.49 -0.45 -8.00
C VAL A 136 -10.87 -1.84 -8.21
N PHE A 137 -11.54 -2.73 -8.93
CA PHE A 137 -10.97 -4.03 -9.28
C PHE A 137 -9.72 -3.89 -10.17
N GLY A 138 -9.79 -3.03 -11.20
CA GLY A 138 -8.62 -2.69 -12.01
C GLY A 138 -7.49 -2.08 -11.17
N ALA A 139 -7.81 -1.11 -10.33
CA ALA A 139 -6.85 -0.46 -9.43
C ALA A 139 -6.18 -1.45 -8.45
N ALA A 140 -6.96 -2.31 -7.81
CA ALA A 140 -6.44 -3.34 -6.90
C ALA A 140 -5.55 -4.37 -7.62
N THR A 141 -5.89 -4.70 -8.88
CA THR A 141 -5.06 -5.57 -9.73
C THR A 141 -3.76 -4.87 -10.14
N GLN A 142 -3.84 -3.58 -10.48
CA GLN A 142 -2.70 -2.72 -10.78
C GLN A 142 -1.73 -2.66 -9.59
N ASP A 143 -2.24 -2.44 -8.39
CA ASP A 143 -1.42 -2.35 -7.16
C ASP A 143 -0.63 -3.63 -6.91
N VAL A 144 -1.27 -4.80 -7.02
CA VAL A 144 -0.59 -6.10 -6.90
C VAL A 144 0.53 -6.24 -7.93
N GLY A 145 0.27 -5.84 -9.19
CA GLY A 145 1.27 -5.88 -10.26
C GLY A 145 2.45 -4.93 -10.00
N ILE A 146 2.17 -3.71 -9.54
CA ILE A 146 3.17 -2.68 -9.26
C ILE A 146 4.05 -3.07 -8.06
N ASP A 147 3.46 -3.57 -6.99
CA ASP A 147 4.21 -4.01 -5.83
C ASP A 147 5.14 -5.19 -6.16
N ALA A 148 4.65 -6.14 -6.95
CA ALA A 148 5.48 -7.25 -7.44
C ALA A 148 6.60 -6.75 -8.37
N TYR A 149 6.30 -5.83 -9.30
CA TYR A 149 7.30 -5.20 -10.16
C TYR A 149 8.41 -4.52 -9.35
N ARG A 150 8.04 -3.74 -8.32
CA ARG A 150 8.99 -3.07 -7.44
C ARG A 150 9.93 -4.03 -6.72
N ILE A 151 9.39 -5.12 -6.17
CA ILE A 151 10.15 -6.14 -5.44
C ILE A 151 11.08 -6.92 -6.38
N GLU A 152 10.66 -7.19 -7.59
CA GLU A 152 11.47 -7.88 -8.60
C GLU A 152 12.54 -6.96 -9.22
N THR A 153 12.28 -5.65 -9.29
CA THR A 153 13.23 -4.66 -9.83
C THR A 153 14.39 -4.38 -8.86
N ILE A 154 14.13 -4.39 -7.55
CA ILE A 154 15.13 -4.18 -6.50
C ILE A 154 15.26 -5.46 -5.69
N PRO A 155 16.31 -6.25 -5.89
CA PRO A 155 16.47 -7.53 -5.21
C PRO A 155 16.69 -7.37 -3.70
N ALA A 156 16.38 -8.42 -2.94
CA ALA A 156 16.55 -8.45 -1.47
C ALA A 156 18.02 -8.30 -1.04
N SER A 157 18.99 -8.57 -1.93
CA SER A 157 20.41 -8.32 -1.72
C SER A 157 20.79 -6.83 -1.66
N GLU A 158 19.86 -5.93 -2.08
CA GLU A 158 20.02 -4.48 -2.04
C GLU A 158 19.09 -3.84 -0.98
N PRO A 159 19.34 -4.00 0.33
CA PRO A 159 18.42 -3.53 1.37
C PRO A 159 18.23 -2.01 1.38
N ARG A 160 19.28 -1.26 1.04
CA ARG A 160 19.20 0.21 0.90
C ARG A 160 18.35 0.62 -0.29
N GLY A 161 18.52 -0.07 -1.42
CA GLY A 161 17.69 0.10 -2.61
C GLY A 161 16.21 -0.19 -2.33
N MET A 162 15.91 -1.27 -1.58
CA MET A 162 14.55 -1.64 -1.20
C MET A 162 13.88 -0.56 -0.32
N ALA A 163 14.60 0.00 0.65
CA ALA A 163 14.08 1.09 1.48
C ALA A 163 13.86 2.39 0.68
N ALA A 164 14.77 2.71 -0.26
CA ALA A 164 14.60 3.84 -1.16
C ALA A 164 13.41 3.63 -2.11
N ALA A 165 13.24 2.42 -2.65
CA ALA A 165 12.10 2.05 -3.50
C ALA A 165 10.77 2.20 -2.75
N ALA A 166 10.69 1.76 -1.49
CA ALA A 166 9.50 1.92 -0.66
C ALA A 166 9.13 3.41 -0.46
N ALA A 167 10.13 4.27 -0.19
CA ALA A 167 9.92 5.71 -0.04
C ALA A 167 9.44 6.37 -1.32
N VAL A 168 10.07 6.04 -2.44
CA VAL A 168 9.77 6.60 -3.76
C VAL A 168 8.38 6.14 -4.24
N THR A 169 8.02 4.86 -4.00
CA THR A 169 6.66 4.35 -4.27
C THR A 169 5.63 5.14 -3.47
N ALA A 170 5.85 5.33 -2.17
CA ALA A 170 4.91 6.04 -1.31
C ALA A 170 4.77 7.53 -1.71
N ALA A 171 5.87 8.21 -2.03
CA ALA A 171 5.84 9.58 -2.55
C ALA A 171 5.10 9.66 -3.89
N GLY A 172 5.32 8.68 -4.78
CA GLY A 172 4.59 8.55 -6.03
C GLY A 172 3.09 8.37 -5.78
N TRP A 173 2.70 7.48 -4.87
CA TRP A 173 1.31 7.22 -4.51
C TRP A 173 0.58 8.48 -4.04
N TRP A 174 1.17 9.23 -3.10
CA TRP A 174 0.59 10.48 -2.62
C TRP A 174 0.50 11.54 -3.71
N SER A 175 1.47 11.60 -4.63
CA SER A 175 1.44 12.51 -5.76
C SER A 175 0.34 12.13 -6.77
N GLY A 176 0.19 10.83 -7.06
CA GLY A 176 -0.84 10.30 -7.96
C GLY A 176 -2.26 10.45 -7.42
N ALA A 177 -2.45 10.32 -6.11
CA ALA A 177 -3.74 10.54 -5.46
C ALA A 177 -4.06 12.04 -5.34
N GLY A 178 -3.08 12.87 -4.96
CA GLY A 178 -3.30 14.27 -4.62
C GLY A 178 -3.40 15.19 -5.83
N LEU A 179 -2.41 15.16 -6.72
CA LEU A 179 -2.34 16.13 -7.83
C LEU A 179 -3.49 16.01 -8.84
N PRO A 180 -3.80 14.81 -9.39
CA PRO A 180 -4.94 14.67 -10.28
C PRO A 180 -6.27 14.93 -9.57
N GLY A 181 -6.39 14.53 -8.29
CA GLY A 181 -7.58 14.80 -7.48
C GLY A 181 -7.84 16.30 -7.30
N ALA A 182 -6.82 17.08 -6.97
CA ALA A 182 -6.93 18.53 -6.88
C ALA A 182 -7.32 19.18 -8.22
N GLY A 183 -6.74 18.70 -9.32
CA GLY A 183 -7.11 19.12 -10.68
C GLY A 183 -8.58 18.81 -10.99
N ALA A 184 -9.06 17.62 -10.62
CA ALA A 184 -10.45 17.23 -10.83
C ALA A 184 -11.44 18.14 -10.06
N PHE A 185 -11.15 18.46 -8.79
CA PHE A 185 -11.97 19.39 -8.01
C PHE A 185 -12.03 20.79 -8.62
N TRP A 186 -10.87 21.29 -9.06
CA TRP A 186 -10.81 22.61 -9.67
C TRP A 186 -11.62 22.65 -10.96
N ILE A 187 -11.49 21.64 -11.83
CA ILE A 187 -12.25 21.51 -13.07
C ILE A 187 -13.74 21.36 -12.79
N ALA A 188 -14.13 20.53 -11.83
CA ALA A 188 -15.53 20.34 -11.46
C ALA A 188 -16.22 21.63 -11.04
N GLY A 189 -15.48 22.53 -10.35
CA GLY A 189 -16.00 23.82 -9.88
C GLY A 189 -15.97 24.95 -10.93
N THR A 190 -15.20 24.82 -12.01
CA THR A 190 -14.95 25.95 -12.95
C THR A 190 -15.30 25.66 -14.39
N ALA A 191 -15.23 24.39 -14.83
CA ALA A 191 -15.44 24.04 -16.23
C ALA A 191 -16.91 23.79 -16.57
N PRO A 192 -17.35 24.12 -17.79
CA PRO A 192 -18.64 23.67 -18.33
C PRO A 192 -18.71 22.13 -18.29
N GLY A 193 -19.81 21.57 -17.78
CA GLY A 193 -19.98 20.12 -17.62
C GLY A 193 -19.53 19.56 -16.26
N GLY A 194 -18.93 20.38 -15.38
CA GLY A 194 -18.67 20.04 -13.98
C GLY A 194 -17.90 18.72 -13.80
N TRP A 195 -18.48 17.79 -13.05
CA TRP A 195 -17.86 16.49 -12.75
C TRP A 195 -17.63 15.61 -13.98
N SER A 196 -18.49 15.66 -15.01
CA SER A 196 -18.24 14.92 -16.26
C SER A 196 -16.92 15.36 -16.90
N THR A 197 -16.66 16.68 -16.99
CA THR A 197 -15.39 17.22 -17.51
C THR A 197 -14.21 16.83 -16.62
N ALA A 198 -14.39 16.83 -15.30
CA ALA A 198 -13.36 16.40 -14.35
C ALA A 198 -12.98 14.91 -14.54
N PHE A 199 -13.95 14.03 -14.77
CA PHE A 199 -13.67 12.62 -15.05
C PHE A 199 -12.99 12.42 -16.42
N HIS A 200 -13.31 13.21 -17.44
CA HIS A 200 -12.58 13.19 -18.72
C HIS A 200 -11.12 13.64 -18.55
N PHE A 201 -10.87 14.66 -17.73
CA PHE A 201 -9.52 15.07 -17.36
C PHE A 201 -8.77 13.92 -16.65
N LEU A 202 -9.40 13.27 -15.67
CA LEU A 202 -8.80 12.11 -14.99
C LEU A 202 -8.53 10.97 -15.97
N ALA A 203 -9.43 10.69 -16.90
CA ALA A 203 -9.20 9.69 -17.94
C ALA A 203 -8.00 10.05 -18.84
N LEU A 204 -7.82 11.34 -19.18
CA LEU A 204 -6.64 11.79 -19.92
C LEU A 204 -5.35 11.57 -19.13
N VAL A 205 -5.34 11.88 -17.83
CA VAL A 205 -4.20 11.60 -16.95
C VAL A 205 -3.88 10.11 -16.94
N MET A 206 -4.90 9.25 -16.82
CA MET A 206 -4.72 7.80 -16.86
C MET A 206 -4.18 7.32 -18.22
N ALA A 207 -4.66 7.89 -19.33
CA ALA A 207 -4.11 7.59 -20.66
C ALA A 207 -2.62 7.93 -20.76
N LEU A 208 -2.20 9.07 -20.21
CA LEU A 208 -0.78 9.45 -20.13
C LEU A 208 0.03 8.46 -19.31
N ILE A 209 -0.50 7.99 -18.16
CA ILE A 209 0.13 6.96 -17.34
C ILE A 209 0.31 5.66 -18.14
N VAL A 210 -0.73 5.22 -18.87
CA VAL A 210 -0.66 4.03 -19.74
C VAL A 210 0.44 4.19 -20.80
N ILE A 211 0.49 5.34 -21.47
CA ILE A 211 1.50 5.63 -22.49
C ILE A 211 2.91 5.60 -21.89
N VAL A 212 3.12 6.20 -20.73
CA VAL A 212 4.41 6.20 -20.03
C VAL A 212 4.81 4.79 -19.64
N THR A 213 3.87 3.99 -19.09
CA THR A 213 4.12 2.57 -18.76
C THR A 213 4.49 1.77 -20.01
N LEU A 214 3.80 2.01 -21.12
CA LEU A 214 4.02 1.31 -22.39
C LEU A 214 5.38 1.63 -23.02
N LEU A 215 5.82 2.87 -22.97
CA LEU A 215 6.99 3.35 -23.70
C LEU A 215 8.30 3.26 -22.89
N PHE A 216 8.23 3.48 -21.58
CA PHE A 216 9.44 3.73 -20.79
C PHE A 216 9.76 2.66 -19.74
N LEU A 217 8.79 1.84 -19.31
CA LEU A 217 9.06 0.85 -18.28
C LEU A 217 9.69 -0.43 -18.89
N PRO A 218 10.84 -0.89 -18.39
CA PRO A 218 11.36 -2.23 -18.73
C PRO A 218 10.59 -3.32 -17.99
N GLU A 219 10.61 -4.56 -18.49
CA GLU A 219 10.16 -5.72 -17.70
C GLU A 219 11.27 -6.12 -16.72
N PRO A 220 11.00 -6.42 -15.45
CA PRO A 220 12.00 -6.92 -14.52
C PRO A 220 12.53 -8.29 -14.95
N GLU A 221 13.83 -8.51 -14.82
CA GLU A 221 14.43 -9.82 -14.96
C GLU A 221 14.10 -10.69 -13.73
N SER A 222 13.58 -11.89 -13.94
CA SER A 222 13.16 -12.77 -12.85
C SER A 222 13.28 -14.25 -13.24
N ASP A 223 13.95 -15.04 -12.40
CA ASP A 223 14.07 -16.51 -12.53
C ASP A 223 12.82 -17.26 -12.04
N ARG A 224 11.73 -16.51 -11.80
CA ARG A 224 10.46 -17.02 -11.25
C ARG A 224 9.90 -18.20 -12.01
N GLU A 225 9.96 -18.17 -13.34
CA GLU A 225 9.39 -19.22 -14.20
C GLU A 225 10.08 -20.57 -13.99
N ALA A 226 11.41 -20.56 -13.86
CA ALA A 226 12.18 -21.78 -13.63
C ALA A 226 11.81 -22.41 -12.27
N HIS A 227 11.77 -21.60 -11.21
CA HIS A 227 11.40 -22.08 -9.88
C HIS A 227 9.96 -22.56 -9.78
N GLN A 228 9.01 -21.87 -10.45
CA GLN A 228 7.61 -22.31 -10.47
C GLN A 228 7.42 -23.60 -11.25
N ALA A 229 8.18 -23.81 -12.34
CA ALA A 229 8.16 -25.05 -13.10
C ALA A 229 8.71 -26.22 -12.28
N GLU A 230 9.77 -26.02 -11.51
CA GLU A 230 10.29 -27.02 -10.57
C GLU A 230 9.28 -27.39 -9.48
N ASP A 231 8.63 -26.39 -8.86
CA ASP A 231 7.62 -26.64 -7.83
C ASP A 231 6.41 -27.40 -8.40
N GLU A 232 5.98 -27.04 -9.62
CA GLU A 232 4.89 -27.73 -10.30
C GLU A 232 5.27 -29.19 -10.63
N ALA A 233 6.50 -29.43 -11.07
CA ALA A 233 7.00 -30.78 -11.34
C ALA A 233 7.02 -31.64 -10.06
N ARG A 234 7.47 -31.08 -8.93
CA ARG A 234 7.46 -31.76 -7.61
C ARG A 234 6.06 -32.11 -7.14
N VAL A 235 5.09 -31.17 -7.25
CA VAL A 235 3.71 -31.41 -6.87
C VAL A 235 3.08 -32.47 -7.78
N ARG A 236 3.33 -32.41 -9.08
CA ARG A 236 2.84 -33.39 -10.04
C ARG A 236 3.39 -34.80 -9.74
N GLU A 237 4.68 -34.90 -9.42
CA GLU A 237 5.30 -36.17 -9.00
C GLU A 237 4.67 -36.72 -7.71
N ALA A 238 4.46 -35.85 -6.72
CA ALA A 238 3.81 -36.27 -5.46
C ALA A 238 2.36 -36.76 -5.68
N LEU A 239 1.61 -36.14 -6.59
CA LEU A 239 0.24 -36.54 -6.93
C LEU A 239 0.21 -37.82 -7.75
N SER A 240 1.18 -38.03 -8.65
CA SER A 240 1.27 -39.28 -9.44
C SER A 240 1.49 -40.50 -8.56
N LYS A 241 2.27 -40.37 -7.48
CA LYS A 241 2.49 -41.43 -6.48
C LYS A 241 1.22 -41.77 -5.70
N ARG A 242 0.21 -40.89 -5.65
CA ARG A 242 -1.09 -41.11 -4.97
C ARG A 242 -2.21 -41.66 -5.88
N ARG A 243 -1.91 -42.17 -7.07
CA ARG A 243 -2.86 -42.75 -8.06
C ARG A 243 -3.98 -41.80 -8.52
N THR A 244 -3.75 -40.52 -8.60
CA THR A 244 -4.75 -39.57 -9.14
C THR A 244 -4.60 -39.50 -10.67
N PRO A 245 -5.60 -39.86 -11.48
CA PRO A 245 -5.39 -40.00 -12.92
C PRO A 245 -5.46 -38.69 -13.71
N GLY A 246 -4.51 -38.53 -14.62
CA GLY A 246 -4.58 -37.73 -15.85
C GLY A 246 -4.84 -36.23 -15.69
N ARG A 247 -5.87 -35.74 -16.36
CA ARG A 247 -6.20 -34.28 -16.43
C ARG A 247 -6.55 -33.67 -15.08
N LEU A 248 -7.18 -34.45 -14.20
CA LEU A 248 -7.54 -33.97 -12.86
C LEU A 248 -6.30 -33.69 -12.00
N SER A 249 -5.26 -34.53 -12.09
CA SER A 249 -3.99 -34.29 -11.36
C SER A 249 -3.28 -33.02 -11.82
N THR A 250 -3.36 -32.68 -13.11
CA THR A 250 -2.79 -31.46 -13.65
C THR A 250 -3.52 -30.22 -13.15
N VAL A 251 -4.86 -30.24 -13.14
CA VAL A 251 -5.68 -29.13 -12.62
C VAL A 251 -5.45 -28.93 -11.11
N VAL A 252 -5.44 -30.04 -10.35
CA VAL A 252 -5.18 -30.00 -8.89
C VAL A 252 -3.75 -29.52 -8.62
N ALA A 253 -2.75 -29.98 -9.38
CA ALA A 253 -1.37 -29.49 -9.23
C ALA A 253 -1.27 -28.01 -9.53
N TRP A 254 -1.86 -27.55 -10.62
CA TRP A 254 -1.87 -26.12 -11.00
C TRP A 254 -2.54 -25.27 -9.92
N PHE A 255 -3.72 -25.67 -9.44
CA PHE A 255 -4.44 -24.94 -8.38
C PHE A 255 -3.63 -24.93 -7.08
N THR A 256 -3.05 -26.08 -6.68
CA THR A 256 -2.24 -26.18 -5.45
C THR A 256 -1.04 -25.26 -5.51
N VAL A 257 -0.30 -25.26 -6.63
CA VAL A 257 0.89 -24.39 -6.78
C VAL A 257 0.50 -22.91 -6.94
N THR A 258 -0.65 -22.63 -7.55
CA THR A 258 -1.12 -21.25 -7.73
C THR A 258 -1.68 -20.64 -6.45
N ALA A 259 -2.55 -21.35 -5.75
CA ALA A 259 -3.31 -20.80 -4.62
C ALA A 259 -2.73 -21.16 -3.25
N ILE A 260 -2.14 -22.36 -3.11
CA ILE A 260 -1.70 -22.90 -1.81
C ILE A 260 -0.19 -22.75 -1.60
N ALA A 261 0.61 -23.01 -2.64
CA ALA A 261 2.07 -23.03 -2.51
C ALA A 261 2.67 -21.70 -2.01
N PRO A 262 2.19 -20.50 -2.41
CA PRO A 262 2.72 -19.24 -1.88
C PRO A 262 2.61 -19.13 -0.36
N PHE A 263 1.48 -19.58 0.21
CA PHE A 263 1.25 -19.58 1.65
C PHE A 263 2.03 -20.69 2.34
N ALA A 264 2.01 -21.89 1.76
CA ALA A 264 2.74 -23.04 2.31
C ALA A 264 4.26 -22.77 2.32
N GLU A 265 4.80 -22.10 1.28
CA GLU A 265 6.20 -21.68 1.22
C GLU A 265 6.50 -20.69 2.33
N PHE A 266 5.65 -19.66 2.52
CA PHE A 266 5.84 -18.66 3.56
C PHE A 266 5.85 -19.30 4.96
N VAL A 267 4.89 -20.21 5.25
CA VAL A 267 4.83 -20.94 6.51
C VAL A 267 6.02 -21.90 6.67
N ARG A 268 6.42 -22.59 5.61
CA ARG A 268 7.57 -23.52 5.65
C ARG A 268 8.88 -22.80 5.90
N ARG A 269 9.08 -21.63 5.28
CA ARG A 269 10.30 -20.83 5.42
C ARG A 269 10.41 -20.20 6.81
N ASN A 270 9.32 -19.69 7.34
CA ASN A 270 9.31 -18.95 8.59
C ASN A 270 8.92 -19.82 9.82
N GLY A 271 8.30 -20.96 9.60
CA GLY A 271 7.61 -21.72 10.64
C GLY A 271 6.26 -21.08 11.05
N LEU A 272 5.34 -21.90 11.54
CA LEU A 272 3.98 -21.43 11.87
C LEU A 272 3.96 -20.33 12.94
N LYS A 273 4.76 -20.48 14.00
CA LYS A 273 4.82 -19.52 15.11
C LYS A 273 5.27 -18.13 14.65
N LEU A 274 6.36 -18.05 13.89
CA LEU A 274 6.87 -16.77 13.39
C LEU A 274 5.93 -16.18 12.32
N THR A 275 5.33 -17.01 11.45
CA THR A 275 4.32 -16.57 10.47
C THR A 275 3.14 -15.88 11.16
N VAL A 276 2.53 -16.51 12.16
CA VAL A 276 1.41 -15.93 12.91
C VAL A 276 1.83 -14.65 13.63
N SER A 277 3.03 -14.59 14.17
CA SER A 277 3.55 -13.40 14.84
C SER A 277 3.81 -12.25 13.86
N ILE A 278 4.33 -12.52 12.66
CA ILE A 278 4.51 -11.52 11.61
C ILE A 278 3.14 -10.96 11.17
N LEU A 279 2.18 -11.83 10.89
CA LEU A 279 0.84 -11.41 10.50
C LEU A 279 0.14 -10.62 11.61
N GLY A 280 0.28 -11.07 12.87
CA GLY A 280 -0.20 -10.33 14.04
C GLY A 280 0.44 -8.94 14.16
N PHE A 281 1.76 -8.83 13.95
CA PHE A 281 2.45 -7.55 13.92
C PHE A 281 1.91 -6.63 12.81
N ILE A 282 1.72 -7.16 11.58
CA ILE A 282 1.19 -6.41 10.44
C ILE A 282 -0.19 -5.82 10.77
N VAL A 283 -1.07 -6.60 11.38
CA VAL A 283 -2.42 -6.17 11.76
C VAL A 283 -2.37 -5.09 12.85
N LEU A 284 -1.52 -5.27 13.87
CA LEU A 284 -1.50 -4.40 15.04
C LEU A 284 -0.70 -3.11 14.83
N PHE A 285 0.31 -3.10 13.95
CA PHE A 285 1.26 -1.99 13.84
C PHE A 285 0.62 -0.67 13.43
N LYS A 286 -0.37 -0.70 12.54
CA LYS A 286 -1.05 0.48 12.01
C LYS A 286 -2.40 0.78 12.68
N ILE A 287 -2.80 0.02 13.71
CA ILE A 287 -4.15 0.12 14.27
C ILE A 287 -4.39 1.49 14.95
N GLY A 288 -3.43 1.98 15.74
CA GLY A 288 -3.54 3.26 16.42
C GLY A 288 -3.66 4.44 15.45
N GLU A 289 -2.83 4.45 14.40
CA GLU A 289 -2.87 5.43 13.31
C GLU A 289 -4.21 5.38 12.56
N ALA A 290 -4.72 4.18 12.32
CA ALA A 290 -5.98 3.98 11.59
C ALA A 290 -7.19 4.51 12.37
N PHE A 291 -7.24 4.28 13.68
CA PHE A 291 -8.28 4.82 14.56
C PHE A 291 -8.22 6.35 14.61
N MET A 292 -7.04 6.90 14.83
CA MET A 292 -6.80 8.34 14.86
C MET A 292 -7.19 8.99 13.53
N GLY A 293 -6.67 8.51 12.42
CA GLY A 293 -6.92 9.08 11.10
C GLY A 293 -8.40 9.04 10.68
N ARG A 294 -9.15 8.03 11.15
CA ARG A 294 -10.59 7.91 10.87
C ARG A 294 -11.40 9.01 11.55
N MET A 295 -11.00 9.43 12.75
CA MET A 295 -11.72 10.41 13.58
C MET A 295 -11.12 11.81 13.52
N ALA A 296 -9.95 12.01 12.94
CA ALA A 296 -9.24 13.28 12.94
C ALA A 296 -10.07 14.45 12.39
N ALA A 297 -10.74 14.27 11.26
CA ALA A 297 -11.56 15.33 10.67
C ALA A 297 -12.78 15.71 11.55
N VAL A 298 -13.40 14.72 12.18
CA VAL A 298 -14.51 14.95 13.14
C VAL A 298 -13.99 15.70 14.34
N PHE A 299 -12.88 15.26 14.91
CA PHE A 299 -12.21 15.91 16.02
C PHE A 299 -11.88 17.39 15.75
N TYR A 300 -11.31 17.71 14.60
CA TYR A 300 -10.99 19.10 14.25
C TYR A 300 -12.23 19.98 14.22
N ARG A 301 -13.34 19.45 13.69
CA ARG A 301 -14.62 20.17 13.65
C ARG A 301 -15.22 20.37 15.04
N GLU A 302 -15.22 19.34 15.87
CA GLU A 302 -15.76 19.41 17.23
C GLU A 302 -14.89 20.27 18.15
N LEU A 303 -13.58 20.35 17.89
CA LEU A 303 -12.68 21.25 18.62
C LEU A 303 -12.91 22.72 18.25
N GLY A 304 -13.60 23.03 17.14
CA GLY A 304 -14.00 24.36 16.73
C GLY A 304 -13.25 24.97 15.55
N PHE A 305 -12.39 24.19 14.87
CA PHE A 305 -11.73 24.68 13.65
C PHE A 305 -12.72 24.83 12.49
N THR A 306 -12.55 25.87 11.70
CA THR A 306 -13.33 26.14 10.49
C THR A 306 -12.96 25.19 9.36
N HIS A 307 -13.84 25.04 8.37
CA HIS A 307 -13.54 24.24 7.18
C HIS A 307 -12.30 24.75 6.42
N GLN A 308 -12.10 26.08 6.36
CA GLN A 308 -10.96 26.70 5.70
C GLN A 308 -9.64 26.39 6.41
N GLU A 309 -9.62 26.46 7.74
CA GLU A 309 -8.43 26.12 8.55
C GLU A 309 -8.06 24.64 8.39
N ILE A 310 -9.06 23.75 8.40
CA ILE A 310 -8.83 22.32 8.15
C ILE A 310 -8.30 22.08 6.74
N ALA A 311 -8.88 22.73 5.72
CA ALA A 311 -8.43 22.60 4.33
C ALA A 311 -6.99 23.11 4.14
N LEU A 312 -6.61 24.20 4.81
CA LEU A 312 -5.27 24.75 4.72
C LEU A 312 -4.25 23.85 5.44
N VAL A 313 -4.52 23.48 6.70
CA VAL A 313 -3.55 22.78 7.57
C VAL A 313 -3.52 21.29 7.26
N SER A 314 -4.65 20.60 7.33
CA SER A 314 -4.70 19.15 7.09
C SER A 314 -4.71 18.80 5.60
N GLY A 315 -5.30 19.64 4.75
CA GLY A 315 -5.33 19.45 3.32
C GLY A 315 -4.01 19.83 2.64
N LEU A 316 -3.80 21.13 2.40
CA LEU A 316 -2.69 21.60 1.57
C LEU A 316 -1.31 21.40 2.23
N MET A 317 -1.15 21.89 3.46
CA MET A 317 0.11 21.71 4.20
C MET A 317 0.35 20.23 4.50
N GLY A 318 -0.72 19.49 4.84
CA GLY A 318 -0.67 18.05 5.08
C GLY A 318 -0.18 17.27 3.86
N TRP A 319 -0.70 17.55 2.67
CA TRP A 319 -0.23 16.92 1.43
C TRP A 319 1.24 17.20 1.16
N PHE A 320 1.67 18.46 1.26
CA PHE A 320 3.05 18.84 1.02
C PHE A 320 4.02 18.18 2.00
N THR A 321 3.73 18.24 3.29
CA THR A 321 4.57 17.64 4.32
C THR A 321 4.61 16.13 4.22
N MET A 322 3.49 15.46 3.91
CA MET A 322 3.45 14.02 3.73
C MET A 322 4.35 13.57 2.57
N THR A 323 4.24 14.21 1.41
CA THR A 323 5.06 13.87 0.24
C THR A 323 6.55 14.08 0.53
N LEU A 324 6.92 15.21 1.14
CA LEU A 324 8.29 15.50 1.54
C LEU A 324 8.83 14.47 2.54
N PHE A 325 8.04 14.15 3.56
CA PHE A 325 8.44 13.23 4.62
C PHE A 325 8.53 11.78 4.15
N MET A 326 7.78 11.37 3.12
CA MET A 326 7.95 10.03 2.51
C MET A 326 9.36 9.87 1.94
N LEU A 327 9.91 10.88 1.27
CA LEU A 327 11.28 10.85 0.74
C LEU A 327 12.31 10.88 1.86
N LEU A 328 12.12 11.75 2.86
CA LEU A 328 13.02 11.84 4.04
C LEU A 328 13.00 10.53 4.85
N ALA A 329 11.84 9.90 4.99
CA ALA A 329 11.69 8.61 5.66
C ALA A 329 12.51 7.51 4.98
N GLY A 330 12.59 7.52 3.63
CA GLY A 330 13.48 6.62 2.90
C GLY A 330 14.93 6.77 3.31
N ILE A 331 15.43 7.99 3.38
CA ILE A 331 16.79 8.31 3.81
C ILE A 331 17.07 7.81 5.24
N ILE A 332 16.13 8.07 6.14
CA ILE A 332 16.25 7.67 7.55
C ILE A 332 16.27 6.14 7.67
N ASN A 333 15.33 5.46 7.01
CA ASN A 333 15.22 4.00 7.07
C ASN A 333 16.43 3.28 6.47
N VAL A 334 16.99 3.79 5.36
CA VAL A 334 18.23 3.29 4.75
C VAL A 334 19.40 3.31 5.77
N ARG A 335 19.51 4.36 6.58
CA ARG A 335 20.59 4.51 7.57
C ARG A 335 20.38 3.67 8.83
N MET A 336 19.13 3.51 9.27
CA MET A 336 18.79 2.90 10.56
C MET A 336 18.62 1.38 10.49
N GLY A 337 18.31 0.83 9.32
CA GLY A 337 17.87 -0.56 9.14
C GLY A 337 16.40 -0.77 9.53
N ILE A 338 15.81 -1.85 9.02
CA ILE A 338 14.37 -2.10 9.08
C ILE A 338 13.85 -2.20 10.52
N PHE A 339 14.51 -2.97 11.38
CA PHE A 339 14.06 -3.18 12.76
C PHE A 339 13.99 -1.87 13.56
N ARG A 340 15.09 -1.10 13.52
CA ARG A 340 15.15 0.19 14.22
C ARG A 340 14.16 1.18 13.60
N GLY A 341 14.04 1.18 12.28
CA GLY A 341 13.05 1.97 11.55
C GLY A 341 11.63 1.72 12.05
N LEU A 342 11.21 0.45 12.13
CA LEU A 342 9.89 0.05 12.64
C LEU A 342 9.71 0.41 14.12
N LEU A 343 10.70 0.12 14.96
CA LEU A 343 10.59 0.38 16.40
C LEU A 343 10.48 1.88 16.69
N ILE A 344 11.38 2.69 16.12
CA ILE A 344 11.42 4.13 16.35
C ILE A 344 10.20 4.81 15.71
N SER A 345 9.82 4.42 14.51
CA SER A 345 8.62 4.98 13.87
C SER A 345 7.34 4.64 14.64
N GLY A 346 7.24 3.42 15.18
CA GLY A 346 6.09 3.03 16.01
C GLY A 346 6.02 3.83 17.31
N VAL A 347 7.15 4.05 18.01
CA VAL A 347 7.20 4.92 19.19
C VAL A 347 6.86 6.36 18.82
N ALA A 348 7.44 6.88 17.72
CA ALA A 348 7.17 8.24 17.26
C ALA A 348 5.68 8.43 16.89
N MET A 349 5.05 7.43 16.25
CA MET A 349 3.62 7.42 15.94
C MET A 349 2.76 7.45 17.20
N ALA A 350 3.13 6.68 18.23
CA ALA A 350 2.45 6.72 19.53
C ALA A 350 2.57 8.12 20.17
N LEU A 351 3.75 8.75 20.10
CA LEU A 351 3.96 10.11 20.61
C LEU A 351 3.17 11.17 19.81
N ALA A 352 3.04 11.01 18.48
CA ALA A 352 2.22 11.90 17.67
C ALA A 352 0.74 11.84 18.11
N ASN A 353 0.21 10.65 18.41
CA ASN A 353 -1.15 10.51 18.93
C ASN A 353 -1.33 11.26 20.27
N LEU A 354 -0.31 11.31 21.14
CA LEU A 354 -0.34 12.09 22.36
C LEU A 354 -0.43 13.61 22.09
N VAL A 355 0.16 14.12 21.02
CA VAL A 355 0.01 15.53 20.63
C VAL A 355 -1.45 15.86 20.38
N TYR A 356 -2.21 14.97 19.75
CA TYR A 356 -3.67 15.13 19.57
C TYR A 356 -4.42 15.08 20.90
N SER A 357 -4.00 14.23 21.84
CA SER A 357 -4.57 14.21 23.19
C SER A 357 -4.34 15.56 23.92
N VAL A 358 -3.14 16.13 23.81
CA VAL A 358 -2.83 17.46 24.34
C VAL A 358 -3.67 18.55 23.66
N MET A 359 -3.82 18.49 22.33
CA MET A 359 -4.64 19.44 21.58
C MET A 359 -6.11 19.40 22.01
N ALA A 360 -6.63 18.22 22.34
CA ALA A 360 -7.97 18.05 22.88
C ALA A 360 -8.17 18.72 24.26
N LEU A 361 -7.11 18.80 25.08
CA LEU A 361 -7.13 19.47 26.39
C LEU A 361 -6.92 20.98 26.30
N VAL A 362 -6.09 21.44 25.35
CA VAL A 362 -5.76 22.87 25.17
C VAL A 362 -6.90 23.62 24.47
N GLY A 363 -7.63 22.93 23.59
CA GLY A 363 -8.65 23.54 22.74
C GLY A 363 -8.11 24.05 21.39
N PRO A 364 -8.90 24.86 20.66
CA PRO A 364 -8.58 25.30 19.32
C PRO A 364 -7.39 26.26 19.30
N ASN A 365 -6.22 25.75 18.97
CA ASN A 365 -4.97 26.49 18.78
C ASN A 365 -4.34 26.14 17.44
N MET A 366 -4.25 27.12 16.53
CA MET A 366 -3.79 26.93 15.15
C MET A 366 -2.33 26.44 15.09
N ALA A 367 -1.45 26.95 15.95
CA ALA A 367 -0.05 26.54 15.97
C ALA A 367 0.09 25.08 16.43
N LEU A 368 -0.66 24.67 17.43
CA LEU A 368 -0.69 23.30 17.93
C LEU A 368 -1.31 22.35 16.90
N PHE A 369 -2.35 22.80 16.19
CA PHE A 369 -2.97 22.03 15.10
C PHE A 369 -1.97 21.80 13.95
N ALA A 370 -1.30 22.85 13.49
CA ALA A 370 -0.27 22.74 12.47
C ALA A 370 0.88 21.81 12.91
N PHE A 371 1.35 21.94 14.15
CA PHE A 371 2.36 21.06 14.70
C PHE A 371 1.90 19.59 14.77
N ALA A 372 0.67 19.34 15.23
CA ALA A 372 0.11 18.00 15.32
C ALA A 372 0.04 17.33 13.94
N VAL A 373 -0.44 18.03 12.91
CA VAL A 373 -0.52 17.51 11.53
C VAL A 373 0.87 17.24 10.96
N VAL A 374 1.84 18.14 11.17
CA VAL A 374 3.23 17.95 10.71
C VAL A 374 3.89 16.75 11.40
N ALA A 375 3.73 16.64 12.72
CA ALA A 375 4.27 15.54 13.51
C ALA A 375 3.67 14.19 13.08
N ASP A 376 2.34 14.16 12.90
CA ASP A 376 1.64 12.97 12.43
C ASP A 376 2.08 12.55 11.02
N ASN A 377 2.14 13.48 10.08
CA ASN A 377 2.62 13.21 8.73
C ASN A 377 4.05 12.67 8.72
N PHE A 378 4.95 13.23 9.54
CA PHE A 378 6.31 12.71 9.66
C PHE A 378 6.34 11.28 10.18
N THR A 379 5.62 10.99 11.25
CA THR A 379 5.61 9.64 11.85
C THR A 379 4.88 8.63 10.97
N THR A 380 3.80 9.02 10.32
CA THR A 380 3.07 8.21 9.34
C THR A 380 3.94 7.88 8.12
N ALA A 381 4.65 8.86 7.57
CA ALA A 381 5.57 8.64 6.47
C ALA A 381 6.70 7.69 6.87
N PHE A 382 7.32 7.93 8.03
CA PHE A 382 8.42 7.12 8.53
C PHE A 382 7.99 5.66 8.80
N SER A 383 6.86 5.47 9.47
CA SER A 383 6.31 4.14 9.75
C SER A 383 5.87 3.41 8.48
N THR A 384 5.27 4.12 7.52
CA THR A 384 4.82 3.53 6.26
C THR A 384 5.99 3.02 5.42
N VAL A 385 7.04 3.81 5.27
CA VAL A 385 8.23 3.40 4.50
C VAL A 385 8.93 2.21 5.16
N ALA A 386 9.09 2.23 6.50
CA ALA A 386 9.66 1.12 7.24
C ALA A 386 8.81 -0.16 7.10
N PHE A 387 7.48 -0.02 7.17
CA PHE A 387 6.54 -1.13 7.06
C PHE A 387 6.52 -1.73 5.65
N VAL A 388 6.47 -0.91 4.61
CA VAL A 388 6.54 -1.38 3.20
C VAL A 388 7.87 -2.07 2.91
N ALA A 389 8.99 -1.53 3.41
CA ALA A 389 10.28 -2.20 3.31
C ALA A 389 10.27 -3.56 4.02
N PHE A 390 9.71 -3.62 5.23
CA PHE A 390 9.63 -4.86 6.02
C PHE A 390 8.85 -5.97 5.30
N ILE A 391 7.63 -5.70 4.83
CA ILE A 391 6.85 -6.71 4.10
C ILE A 391 7.50 -7.09 2.77
N SER A 392 8.17 -6.16 2.11
CA SER A 392 8.92 -6.44 0.87
C SER A 392 10.08 -7.42 1.11
N PHE A 393 10.82 -7.26 2.20
CA PHE A 393 11.89 -8.18 2.58
C PHE A 393 11.41 -9.58 2.95
N LEU A 394 10.20 -9.68 3.51
CA LEU A 394 9.59 -10.97 3.85
C LEU A 394 9.04 -11.71 2.63
N THR A 395 8.88 -11.03 1.52
CA THR A 395 8.27 -11.57 0.30
C THR A 395 9.29 -12.38 -0.50
N SER A 396 8.89 -13.58 -0.93
CA SER A 396 9.69 -14.41 -1.83
C SER A 396 9.70 -13.85 -3.25
N GLN A 397 10.85 -13.87 -3.92
CA GLN A 397 10.97 -13.47 -5.34
C GLN A 397 10.19 -14.39 -6.29
N VAL A 398 9.87 -15.61 -5.87
CA VAL A 398 9.10 -16.61 -6.67
C VAL A 398 7.60 -16.30 -6.64
N TYR A 399 7.08 -15.83 -5.50
CA TYR A 399 5.67 -15.58 -5.25
C TYR A 399 5.41 -14.14 -4.81
N THR A 400 6.04 -13.18 -5.50
CA THR A 400 6.05 -11.77 -5.10
C THR A 400 4.66 -11.18 -4.97
N ALA A 401 3.82 -11.32 -6.00
CA ALA A 401 2.46 -10.78 -6.00
C ALA A 401 1.61 -11.41 -4.90
N SER A 402 1.63 -12.73 -4.78
CA SER A 402 0.79 -13.47 -3.81
C SER A 402 1.15 -13.16 -2.36
N GLN A 403 2.43 -13.27 -2.00
CA GLN A 403 2.86 -13.10 -0.60
C GLN A 403 2.76 -11.65 -0.15
N TYR A 404 3.19 -10.70 -1.01
CA TYR A 404 3.07 -9.29 -0.69
C TYR A 404 1.60 -8.87 -0.56
N ALA A 405 0.74 -9.28 -1.50
CA ALA A 405 -0.69 -8.94 -1.46
C ALA A 405 -1.38 -9.43 -0.19
N VAL A 406 -1.06 -10.63 0.30
CA VAL A 406 -1.60 -11.12 1.58
C VAL A 406 -1.19 -10.25 2.74
N MET A 407 0.08 -9.94 2.87
CA MET A 407 0.58 -9.09 3.95
C MET A 407 0.01 -7.67 3.88
N ALA A 408 -0.02 -7.08 2.69
CA ALA A 408 -0.60 -5.76 2.45
C ALA A 408 -2.11 -5.73 2.73
N SER A 409 -2.86 -6.77 2.28
CA SER A 409 -4.30 -6.88 2.55
C SER A 409 -4.61 -7.02 4.04
N MET A 410 -3.79 -7.75 4.79
CA MET A 410 -3.95 -7.84 6.25
C MET A 410 -3.72 -6.48 6.93
N GLY A 411 -2.74 -5.70 6.48
CA GLY A 411 -2.54 -4.33 6.93
C GLY A 411 -3.74 -3.41 6.59
N ASN A 412 -4.29 -3.55 5.39
CA ASN A 412 -5.47 -2.80 4.96
C ASN A 412 -6.73 -3.22 5.70
N LEU A 413 -6.91 -4.52 5.99
CA LEU A 413 -8.03 -5.02 6.79
C LEU A 413 -8.06 -4.37 8.18
N SER A 414 -6.89 -4.23 8.82
CA SER A 414 -6.75 -3.51 10.08
C SER A 414 -7.23 -2.06 9.97
N ARG A 415 -6.80 -1.35 8.94
CA ARG A 415 -7.16 0.06 8.71
C ARG A 415 -8.62 0.28 8.37
N THR A 416 -9.26 -0.64 7.68
CA THR A 416 -10.65 -0.49 7.22
C THR A 416 -11.65 -1.06 8.20
N SER A 417 -11.46 -2.32 8.62
CA SER A 417 -12.44 -3.04 9.43
C SER A 417 -12.31 -2.72 10.93
N LEU A 418 -11.09 -2.75 11.48
CA LEU A 418 -10.91 -2.47 12.91
C LEU A 418 -11.13 -0.99 13.21
N ALA A 419 -10.63 -0.09 12.36
CA ALA A 419 -10.84 1.34 12.53
C ALA A 419 -12.32 1.79 12.38
N ALA A 420 -13.19 0.95 11.84
CA ALA A 420 -14.63 1.22 11.81
C ALA A 420 -15.22 1.37 13.24
N GLY A 421 -14.61 0.71 14.24
CA GLY A 421 -14.99 0.84 15.65
C GLY A 421 -14.55 2.14 16.32
N SER A 422 -13.80 3.02 15.64
CA SER A 422 -13.26 4.24 16.27
C SER A 422 -14.33 5.21 16.74
N GLY A 423 -15.42 5.40 15.97
CA GLY A 423 -16.55 6.25 16.37
C GLY A 423 -17.25 5.71 17.62
N TRP A 424 -17.54 4.41 17.63
CA TRP A 424 -18.12 3.75 18.81
C TRP A 424 -17.23 3.92 20.06
N MET A 425 -15.91 3.87 19.90
CA MET A 425 -14.97 4.10 20.99
C MET A 425 -15.06 5.54 21.53
N VAL A 426 -15.20 6.56 20.67
CA VAL A 426 -15.41 7.96 21.10
C VAL A 426 -16.71 8.09 21.89
N ASP A 427 -17.80 7.49 21.41
CA ASP A 427 -19.10 7.51 22.08
C ASP A 427 -19.04 6.83 23.46
N MET A 428 -18.38 5.68 23.58
CA MET A 428 -18.15 4.99 24.86
C MET A 428 -17.35 5.83 25.88
N LEU A 429 -16.48 6.71 25.39
CA LEU A 429 -15.69 7.62 26.21
C LEU A 429 -16.43 8.93 26.50
N ALA A 430 -17.74 8.95 26.30
CA ALA A 430 -18.60 10.13 26.48
C ALA A 430 -18.09 11.38 25.72
N GLY A 431 -17.53 11.16 24.51
CA GLY A 431 -16.98 12.23 23.68
C GLY A 431 -15.60 12.76 24.11
N SER A 432 -14.93 12.09 25.05
CA SER A 432 -13.59 12.51 25.51
C SER A 432 -12.51 12.24 24.47
N TRP A 433 -12.23 13.22 23.62
CA TRP A 433 -11.17 13.16 22.61
C TRP A 433 -9.78 12.95 23.21
N ALA A 434 -9.49 13.56 24.36
CA ALA A 434 -8.20 13.38 25.03
C ALA A 434 -7.95 11.91 25.41
N MET A 435 -8.98 11.24 25.97
CA MET A 435 -8.91 9.82 26.32
C MET A 435 -8.86 8.94 25.07
N PHE A 436 -9.60 9.28 24.02
CA PHE A 436 -9.56 8.57 22.75
C PHE A 436 -8.15 8.52 22.16
N PHE A 437 -7.47 9.66 22.01
CA PHE A 437 -6.11 9.72 21.49
C PHE A 437 -5.08 9.09 22.43
N PHE A 438 -5.28 9.17 23.74
CA PHE A 438 -4.45 8.46 24.69
C PHE A 438 -4.55 6.92 24.51
N ILE A 439 -5.76 6.40 24.33
CA ILE A 439 -5.96 4.96 24.04
C ILE A 439 -5.32 4.58 22.71
N THR A 440 -5.46 5.38 21.63
CA THR A 440 -4.81 5.08 20.35
C THR A 440 -3.28 5.06 20.47
N THR A 441 -2.70 5.84 21.39
CA THR A 441 -1.27 5.75 21.74
C THR A 441 -0.91 4.38 22.29
N ILE A 442 -1.71 3.87 23.23
CA ILE A 442 -1.48 2.57 23.88
C ILE A 442 -1.69 1.41 22.88
N MET A 443 -2.61 1.56 21.91
CA MET A 443 -2.91 0.53 20.91
C MET A 443 -1.70 0.15 20.04
N VAL A 444 -0.70 1.00 19.94
CA VAL A 444 0.56 0.69 19.22
C VAL A 444 1.47 -0.26 20.03
N THR A 445 1.39 -0.21 21.36
CA THR A 445 2.31 -0.94 22.27
C THR A 445 2.35 -2.46 22.01
N PRO A 446 1.22 -3.17 21.83
CA PRO A 446 1.25 -4.61 21.57
C PRO A 446 2.08 -4.98 20.33
N SER A 447 2.02 -4.16 19.29
CA SER A 447 2.81 -4.40 18.06
C SER A 447 4.31 -4.25 18.31
N LEU A 448 4.73 -3.24 19.09
CA LEU A 448 6.12 -3.01 19.44
C LEU A 448 6.67 -4.12 20.32
N VAL A 449 5.87 -4.58 21.29
CA VAL A 449 6.23 -5.74 22.14
C VAL A 449 6.39 -6.99 21.28
N LEU A 450 5.47 -7.23 20.36
CA LEU A 450 5.52 -8.37 19.45
C LEU A 450 6.74 -8.31 18.54
N LEU A 451 7.04 -7.12 17.96
CA LEU A 451 8.25 -6.91 17.15
C LEU A 451 9.53 -7.18 17.93
N TRP A 452 9.57 -6.70 19.16
CA TRP A 452 10.71 -6.94 20.06
C TRP A 452 10.87 -8.44 20.41
N TRP A 453 9.76 -9.14 20.61
CA TRP A 453 9.78 -10.57 20.94
C TRP A 453 10.29 -11.43 19.79
N ILE A 454 9.84 -11.16 18.54
CA ILE A 454 10.23 -11.92 17.35
C ILE A 454 11.58 -11.50 16.77
N ARG A 455 12.23 -10.45 17.31
CA ARG A 455 13.45 -9.84 16.73
C ARG A 455 14.60 -10.82 16.48
N LYS A 456 14.82 -11.80 17.40
CA LYS A 456 15.88 -12.79 17.25
C LYS A 456 15.62 -13.72 16.06
N GLN A 457 14.40 -14.19 15.94
CA GLN A 457 14.00 -15.09 14.84
C GLN A 457 14.06 -14.36 13.48
N LEU A 458 13.62 -13.09 13.45
CA LEU A 458 13.77 -12.26 12.26
C LEU A 458 15.24 -11.99 11.90
N TYR A 459 16.10 -11.81 12.90
CA TYR A 459 17.54 -11.64 12.67
C TYR A 459 18.18 -12.90 12.07
N GLU A 460 17.83 -14.08 12.57
CA GLU A 460 18.33 -15.36 12.06
C GLU A 460 17.92 -15.61 10.61
N GLN A 461 16.77 -15.09 10.20
CA GLN A 461 16.25 -15.26 8.82
C GLN A 461 16.67 -14.16 7.85
N LEU A 462 16.71 -12.90 8.29
CA LEU A 462 16.97 -11.73 7.46
C LEU A 462 18.41 -11.22 7.58
N GLY A 463 19.21 -11.80 8.49
CA GLY A 463 20.60 -11.46 8.70
C GLY A 463 20.84 -10.00 9.13
N GLU A 464 22.01 -9.46 8.80
CA GLU A 464 22.40 -8.09 9.13
C GLU A 464 21.53 -7.00 8.53
N VAL A 465 20.79 -7.32 7.47
CA VAL A 465 19.84 -6.43 6.79
C VAL A 465 18.75 -5.97 7.75
N PHE A 466 18.29 -6.86 8.61
CA PHE A 466 17.24 -6.52 9.58
C PHE A 466 17.75 -5.67 10.73
N TYR A 467 18.99 -5.94 11.17
CA TYR A 467 19.59 -5.28 12.32
C TYR A 467 21.04 -4.84 12.03
N LYS A 468 21.22 -3.57 11.67
CA LYS A 468 22.57 -3.02 11.51
C LYS A 468 23.27 -3.03 12.87
N ARG A 469 24.17 -3.99 13.09
CA ARG A 469 25.04 -4.01 14.27
C ARG A 469 25.92 -2.76 14.22
N LYS A 470 26.01 -2.00 15.32
CA LYS A 470 27.07 -0.99 15.43
C LYS A 470 28.38 -1.71 15.21
N ALA A 471 29.15 -1.31 14.19
CA ALA A 471 30.58 -1.60 14.20
C ALA A 471 31.12 -0.99 15.48
N THR A 472 31.48 -1.87 16.41
CA THR A 472 32.20 -1.51 17.65
C THR A 472 33.60 -1.10 17.28
#